data_5ada0c43c1cc47af49afc299df1b13ae
#
_entry.id   5ada0c43c1cc47af49afc299df1b13ae
#
_cell.length_a   1.000
_cell.length_b   1.000
_cell.length_c   1.000
_cell.angle_alpha   90.00
_cell.angle_beta   90.00
_cell.angle_gamma   90.00
#
_symmetry.space_group_name_H-M   'P 1'
#
loop_
_entity.id
_entity.type
_entity.pdbx_description
1 polymer ?
#
loop_
_entity_poly.entity_id
_entity_poly.type
_entity_poly.pdbx_seq_one_letter_code
_entity_poly.pdbx_strand_id
1 'polypeptide(L)'
;MPEDVIELVVEPDAKGLRLDRYVADQVADLSRSYARQLIEDGHIRLNGGDARPSASVQPGDLVTVLRPIAQPTDLVAQDIPLNVVYEDADVVVVDKPAGMVVHPAPGHLDGTLVNALLARFPDITVGGDLRPGIVHRLDRDTSGLLVVTRNDRGRHAIQAQQLARTMTKAYLAVVDGRFKEPEGLIDAPLGRHPTDRLRQAVLASGREARTHYTVVEDLGDYTLIEARLETGRTHQIRVHFSHKSRPLLGDPLYGPRKPRATFGLTRQFLHAYRLGFALPSTGAWVEFRSPLPPDLQAALEKLRARAP
;
A
#
# COMPACT_ATOMS: atom_id res chain seq x y z
N MET A 1 -19.94 -21.15 16.40
CA MET A 1 -18.57 -21.66 16.67
C MET A 1 -18.06 -20.83 17.83
N PRO A 2 -17.41 -21.44 18.84
CA PRO A 2 -16.96 -20.67 19.99
C PRO A 2 -15.92 -19.61 19.57
N GLU A 3 -16.05 -18.42 20.16
CA GLU A 3 -15.03 -17.38 20.11
C GLU A 3 -13.72 -17.95 20.67
N ASP A 4 -12.60 -17.72 19.98
CA ASP A 4 -11.28 -18.06 20.49
C ASP A 4 -10.97 -17.12 21.66
N VAL A 5 -11.01 -17.66 22.88
CA VAL A 5 -10.68 -16.92 24.11
C VAL A 5 -9.25 -17.23 24.49
N ILE A 6 -8.42 -16.21 24.58
CA ILE A 6 -7.04 -16.31 25.06
C ILE A 6 -6.96 -15.60 26.41
N GLU A 7 -6.49 -16.32 27.42
CA GLU A 7 -6.22 -15.76 28.75
C GLU A 7 -4.72 -15.65 28.97
N LEU A 8 -4.26 -14.45 29.34
CA LEU A 8 -2.87 -14.13 29.61
C LEU A 8 -2.74 -13.63 31.04
N VAL A 9 -1.88 -14.26 31.82
CA VAL A 9 -1.48 -13.75 33.14
C VAL A 9 -0.23 -12.91 32.96
N VAL A 10 -0.23 -11.69 33.47
CA VAL A 10 0.88 -10.75 33.31
C VAL A 10 2.05 -11.16 34.18
N GLU A 11 3.18 -11.46 33.54
CA GLU A 11 4.43 -11.81 34.20
C GLU A 11 5.16 -10.59 34.77
N PRO A 12 6.09 -10.78 35.74
CA PRO A 12 6.77 -9.68 36.43
C PRO A 12 7.56 -8.71 35.52
N ASP A 13 8.11 -9.21 34.43
CA ASP A 13 8.89 -8.46 33.45
C ASP A 13 8.02 -7.51 32.58
N ALA A 14 6.73 -7.78 32.48
CA ALA A 14 5.79 -6.93 31.77
C ALA A 14 5.20 -5.78 32.62
N LYS A 15 5.65 -5.63 33.87
CA LYS A 15 5.18 -4.58 34.79
C LYS A 15 5.27 -3.19 34.16
N GLY A 16 4.16 -2.47 34.14
CA GLY A 16 4.09 -1.09 33.67
C GLY A 16 3.96 -0.94 32.16
N LEU A 17 3.98 -2.02 31.39
CA LEU A 17 3.70 -1.94 29.96
C LEU A 17 2.26 -1.48 29.73
N ARG A 18 2.05 -0.80 28.61
CA ARG A 18 0.71 -0.46 28.17
C ARG A 18 -0.03 -1.73 27.68
N LEU A 19 -1.31 -1.83 28.00
CA LEU A 19 -2.13 -2.98 27.61
C LEU A 19 -2.11 -3.25 26.09
N ASP A 20 -2.22 -2.20 25.25
CA ASP A 20 -2.17 -2.33 23.80
C ASP A 20 -0.84 -2.93 23.30
N ARG A 21 0.24 -2.65 23.98
CA ARG A 21 1.57 -3.18 23.68
C ARG A 21 1.74 -4.59 24.22
N TYR A 22 1.38 -4.79 25.48
CA TYR A 22 1.47 -6.11 26.13
C TYR A 22 0.76 -7.20 25.31
N VAL A 23 -0.49 -6.94 24.92
CA VAL A 23 -1.27 -7.90 24.11
C VAL A 23 -0.62 -8.14 22.73
N ALA A 24 -0.12 -7.10 22.08
CA ALA A 24 0.55 -7.26 20.79
C ALA A 24 1.88 -8.04 20.87
N ASP A 25 2.57 -7.97 22.01
CA ASP A 25 3.82 -8.69 22.25
C ASP A 25 3.55 -10.17 22.62
N GLN A 26 2.41 -10.49 23.28
CA GLN A 26 2.08 -11.83 23.77
C GLN A 26 1.22 -12.66 22.82
N VAL A 27 0.37 -12.03 22.02
CA VAL A 27 -0.53 -12.75 21.10
C VAL A 27 0.03 -12.68 19.70
N ALA A 28 0.50 -13.83 19.20
CA ALA A 28 0.89 -13.95 17.80
C ALA A 28 -0.27 -13.48 16.92
N ASP A 29 0.06 -12.73 15.86
CA ASP A 29 -0.90 -12.22 14.88
C ASP A 29 -1.74 -10.98 15.29
N LEU A 30 -1.55 -10.42 16.49
CA LEU A 30 -2.15 -9.15 16.87
C LEU A 30 -1.17 -7.98 16.70
N SER A 31 -1.46 -7.09 15.74
CA SER A 31 -0.74 -5.81 15.69
C SER A 31 -1.19 -4.91 16.85
N ARG A 32 -0.30 -4.01 17.31
CA ARG A 32 -0.64 -3.05 18.38
C ARG A 32 -1.86 -2.17 18.01
N SER A 33 -2.01 -1.80 16.75
CA SER A 33 -3.16 -1.02 16.29
C SER A 33 -4.46 -1.83 16.39
N TYR A 34 -4.41 -3.11 16.07
CA TYR A 34 -5.56 -3.99 16.18
C TYR A 34 -5.87 -4.35 17.63
N ALA A 35 -4.86 -4.61 18.47
CA ALA A 35 -5.03 -4.77 19.90
C ALA A 35 -5.72 -3.55 20.54
N ARG A 36 -5.30 -2.34 20.13
CA ARG A 36 -5.93 -1.09 20.56
C ARG A 36 -7.42 -1.03 20.19
N GLN A 37 -7.77 -1.37 18.96
CA GLN A 37 -9.15 -1.40 18.50
C GLN A 37 -9.98 -2.43 19.29
N LEU A 38 -9.47 -3.66 19.46
CA LEU A 38 -10.14 -4.70 20.24
C LEU A 38 -10.36 -4.30 21.70
N ILE A 39 -9.45 -3.50 22.30
CA ILE A 39 -9.65 -2.94 23.64
C ILE A 39 -10.77 -1.90 23.63
N GLU A 40 -10.77 -0.97 22.66
CA GLU A 40 -11.77 0.08 22.51
C GLU A 40 -13.17 -0.53 22.24
N ASP A 41 -13.23 -1.67 21.53
CA ASP A 41 -14.47 -2.42 21.21
C ASP A 41 -14.92 -3.39 22.33
N GLY A 42 -14.18 -3.48 23.48
CA GLY A 42 -14.51 -4.33 24.62
C GLY A 42 -14.19 -5.82 24.44
N HIS A 43 -13.48 -6.20 23.37
CA HIS A 43 -13.03 -7.58 23.11
C HIS A 43 -11.75 -7.96 23.87
N ILE A 44 -11.02 -7.00 24.41
CA ILE A 44 -9.92 -7.24 25.35
C ILE A 44 -10.24 -6.59 26.68
N ARG A 45 -10.22 -7.42 27.72
CA ARG A 45 -10.54 -7.02 29.09
C ARG A 45 -9.36 -7.21 30.03
N LEU A 46 -9.26 -6.33 31.01
CA LEU A 46 -8.27 -6.41 32.07
C LEU A 46 -8.97 -6.73 33.38
N ASN A 47 -8.62 -7.85 34.01
CA ASN A 47 -9.27 -8.33 35.26
C ASN A 47 -10.80 -8.40 35.13
N GLY A 48 -11.32 -8.84 33.97
CA GLY A 48 -12.73 -8.96 33.67
C GLY A 48 -13.48 -7.66 33.38
N GLY A 49 -12.82 -6.51 33.50
CA GLY A 49 -13.38 -5.18 33.21
C GLY A 49 -12.90 -4.57 31.89
N ASP A 50 -13.66 -3.59 31.41
CA ASP A 50 -13.24 -2.77 30.27
C ASP A 50 -12.01 -1.92 30.64
N ALA A 51 -11.09 -1.77 29.71
CA ALA A 51 -9.86 -1.05 29.93
C ALA A 51 -9.57 -0.04 28.82
N ARG A 52 -8.65 0.87 29.08
CA ARG A 52 -8.13 1.77 28.02
C ARG A 52 -6.88 1.15 27.39
N PRO A 53 -6.61 1.37 26.10
CA PRO A 53 -5.40 0.88 25.45
C PRO A 53 -4.10 1.31 26.14
N SER A 54 -4.15 2.46 26.82
CA SER A 54 -3.01 3.01 27.59
C SER A 54 -2.94 2.52 29.04
N ALA A 55 -3.87 1.66 29.48
CA ALA A 55 -3.81 1.10 30.83
C ALA A 55 -2.49 0.38 31.07
N SER A 56 -1.93 0.56 32.28
CA SER A 56 -0.65 -0.06 32.67
C SER A 56 -0.93 -1.41 33.30
N VAL A 57 -0.40 -2.49 32.75
CA VAL A 57 -0.55 -3.82 33.34
C VAL A 57 0.37 -4.03 34.54
N GLN A 58 -0.08 -4.84 35.50
CA GLN A 58 0.68 -5.20 36.71
C GLN A 58 0.86 -6.72 36.75
N PRO A 59 1.95 -7.22 37.38
CA PRO A 59 2.13 -8.65 37.59
C PRO A 59 0.92 -9.28 38.29
N GLY A 60 0.44 -10.40 37.74
CA GLY A 60 -0.74 -11.10 38.21
C GLY A 60 -2.07 -10.60 37.64
N ASP A 61 -2.08 -9.52 36.84
CA ASP A 61 -3.26 -9.12 36.10
C ASP A 61 -3.70 -10.22 35.11
N LEU A 62 -4.99 -10.44 34.95
CA LEU A 62 -5.57 -11.32 33.95
C LEU A 62 -6.05 -10.49 32.75
N VAL A 63 -5.47 -10.75 31.60
CA VAL A 63 -5.90 -10.16 30.33
C VAL A 63 -6.64 -11.20 29.51
N THR A 64 -7.93 -10.98 29.28
CA THR A 64 -8.77 -11.85 28.47
C THR A 64 -8.92 -11.25 27.08
N VAL A 65 -8.49 -11.98 26.05
CA VAL A 65 -8.61 -11.59 24.64
C VAL A 65 -9.69 -12.45 23.99
N LEU A 66 -10.80 -11.84 23.63
CA LEU A 66 -11.85 -12.45 22.81
C LEU A 66 -11.51 -12.14 21.34
N ARG A 67 -11.16 -13.14 20.55
CA ARG A 67 -11.02 -12.93 19.10
C ARG A 67 -12.41 -12.89 18.49
N PRO A 68 -12.89 -11.72 18.02
CA PRO A 68 -14.17 -11.69 17.32
C PRO A 68 -14.05 -12.57 16.09
N ILE A 69 -15.05 -13.40 15.85
CA ILE A 69 -15.23 -14.05 14.55
C ILE A 69 -15.25 -12.91 13.53
N ALA A 70 -14.43 -13.03 12.47
CA ALA A 70 -14.41 -12.06 11.40
C ALA A 70 -15.86 -11.76 11.00
N GLN A 71 -16.36 -10.57 11.35
CA GLN A 71 -17.69 -10.13 10.93
C GLN A 71 -17.66 -10.17 9.40
N PRO A 72 -18.68 -10.67 8.72
CA PRO A 72 -18.78 -10.51 7.28
C PRO A 72 -18.58 -9.03 7.03
N THR A 73 -17.50 -8.69 6.33
CA THR A 73 -17.30 -7.31 5.88
C THR A 73 -18.52 -6.94 5.03
N ASP A 74 -19.08 -5.73 5.17
CA ASP A 74 -20.11 -5.21 4.25
C ASP A 74 -19.59 -5.13 2.80
N LEU A 75 -18.41 -5.71 2.56
CA LEU A 75 -17.74 -5.80 1.28
C LEU A 75 -18.35 -6.91 0.45
N VAL A 76 -19.13 -6.52 -0.54
CA VAL A 76 -19.78 -7.45 -1.47
C VAL A 76 -18.74 -7.99 -2.46
N ALA A 77 -18.62 -9.33 -2.55
CA ALA A 77 -17.83 -9.98 -3.59
C ALA A 77 -18.44 -9.67 -4.97
N GLN A 78 -17.61 -9.25 -5.93
CA GLN A 78 -18.06 -8.89 -7.28
C GLN A 78 -17.19 -9.61 -8.32
N ASP A 79 -17.80 -10.26 -9.27
CA ASP A 79 -17.10 -10.94 -10.37
C ASP A 79 -16.54 -9.92 -11.38
N ILE A 80 -15.42 -9.31 -10.99
CA ILE A 80 -14.67 -8.36 -11.81
C ILE A 80 -13.41 -9.07 -12.31
N PRO A 81 -13.14 -9.09 -13.63
CA PRO A 81 -11.94 -9.72 -14.17
C PRO A 81 -10.65 -9.17 -13.56
N LEU A 82 -9.79 -10.06 -13.07
CA LEU A 82 -8.47 -9.74 -12.54
C LEU A 82 -7.38 -10.42 -13.37
N ASN A 83 -6.36 -9.65 -13.73
CA ASN A 83 -5.12 -10.22 -14.26
C ASN A 83 -4.23 -10.68 -13.10
N VAL A 84 -4.30 -11.99 -12.78
CA VAL A 84 -3.48 -12.63 -11.76
C VAL A 84 -2.17 -13.07 -12.41
N VAL A 85 -1.05 -12.52 -11.95
CA VAL A 85 0.30 -12.80 -12.45
C VAL A 85 0.93 -13.98 -11.70
N TYR A 86 0.59 -14.12 -10.41
CA TYR A 86 1.07 -15.20 -9.55
C TYR A 86 0.10 -15.44 -8.41
N GLU A 87 -0.04 -16.69 -7.98
CA GLU A 87 -0.76 -17.06 -6.77
C GLU A 87 -0.12 -18.25 -6.08
N ASP A 88 -0.13 -18.21 -4.74
CA ASP A 88 0.18 -19.34 -3.87
C ASP A 88 -0.74 -19.33 -2.64
N ALA A 89 -0.42 -20.15 -1.64
CA ALA A 89 -1.22 -20.24 -0.41
C ALA A 89 -1.21 -18.91 0.42
N ASP A 90 -0.18 -18.08 0.28
CA ASP A 90 0.04 -16.90 1.13
C ASP A 90 -0.23 -15.58 0.42
N VAL A 91 0.06 -15.51 -0.88
CA VAL A 91 0.02 -14.26 -1.64
C VAL A 91 -0.58 -14.44 -3.03
N VAL A 92 -1.14 -13.34 -3.53
CA VAL A 92 -1.53 -13.17 -4.93
C VAL A 92 -0.85 -11.92 -5.47
N VAL A 93 -0.25 -11.99 -6.65
CA VAL A 93 0.23 -10.82 -7.38
C VAL A 93 -0.74 -10.53 -8.52
N VAL A 94 -1.30 -9.33 -8.51
CA VAL A 94 -2.22 -8.87 -9.55
C VAL A 94 -1.61 -7.73 -10.34
N ASP A 95 -1.92 -7.69 -11.64
CA ASP A 95 -1.66 -6.54 -12.50
C ASP A 95 -2.92 -5.69 -12.57
N LYS A 96 -2.98 -4.66 -11.71
CA LYS A 96 -4.14 -3.81 -11.56
C LYS A 96 -4.33 -2.89 -12.78
N PRO A 97 -5.49 -2.86 -13.44
CA PRO A 97 -5.76 -1.87 -14.48
C PRO A 97 -5.83 -0.45 -13.89
N ALA A 98 -5.60 0.55 -14.74
CA ALA A 98 -5.93 1.93 -14.41
C ALA A 98 -7.46 2.11 -14.26
N GLY A 99 -7.89 3.10 -13.48
CA GLY A 99 -9.30 3.36 -13.18
C GLY A 99 -9.87 2.56 -12.00
N MET A 100 -9.26 1.44 -11.63
CA MET A 100 -9.70 0.60 -10.51
C MET A 100 -9.14 1.12 -9.17
N VAL A 101 -10.02 1.37 -8.21
CA VAL A 101 -9.66 1.69 -6.81
C VAL A 101 -9.26 0.40 -6.08
N VAL A 102 -8.27 0.46 -5.20
CA VAL A 102 -7.79 -0.75 -4.49
C VAL A 102 -8.79 -1.24 -3.45
N HIS A 103 -9.38 -0.34 -2.65
CA HIS A 103 -10.34 -0.68 -1.59
C HIS A 103 -11.43 0.38 -1.50
N PRO A 104 -12.63 0.04 -0.99
CA PRO A 104 -13.72 0.99 -0.86
C PRO A 104 -13.32 2.25 -0.10
N ALA A 105 -13.79 3.37 -0.59
CA ALA A 105 -13.55 4.71 -0.04
C ALA A 105 -14.78 5.60 -0.34
N PRO A 106 -14.95 6.75 0.34
CA PRO A 106 -15.99 7.70 -0.01
C PRO A 106 -16.02 8.01 -1.50
N GLY A 107 -17.16 7.78 -2.16
CA GLY A 107 -17.35 7.93 -3.61
C GLY A 107 -17.04 6.68 -4.45
N HIS A 108 -16.53 5.60 -3.86
CA HIS A 108 -16.27 4.30 -4.50
C HIS A 108 -16.49 3.19 -3.48
N LEU A 109 -17.76 2.82 -3.24
CA LEU A 109 -18.12 1.82 -2.22
C LEU A 109 -18.00 0.39 -2.76
N ASP A 110 -17.99 0.22 -4.07
CA ASP A 110 -17.90 -1.03 -4.80
C ASP A 110 -17.01 -0.91 -6.05
N GLY A 111 -16.95 -1.95 -6.89
CA GLY A 111 -16.13 -1.95 -8.10
C GLY A 111 -14.62 -1.90 -7.83
N THR A 112 -14.17 -2.26 -6.63
CA THR A 112 -12.78 -2.14 -6.21
C THR A 112 -12.02 -3.45 -6.40
N LEU A 113 -10.69 -3.38 -6.33
CA LEU A 113 -9.85 -4.58 -6.34
C LEU A 113 -10.24 -5.55 -5.23
N VAL A 114 -10.58 -5.06 -4.03
CA VAL A 114 -11.00 -5.90 -2.91
C VAL A 114 -12.29 -6.65 -3.23
N ASN A 115 -13.29 -6.02 -3.86
CA ASN A 115 -14.51 -6.70 -4.27
C ASN A 115 -14.23 -7.84 -5.25
N ALA A 116 -13.33 -7.62 -6.21
CA ALA A 116 -12.92 -8.63 -7.18
C ALA A 116 -12.12 -9.77 -6.53
N LEU A 117 -11.23 -9.45 -5.58
CA LEU A 117 -10.45 -10.44 -4.85
C LEU A 117 -11.34 -11.34 -4.00
N LEU A 118 -12.35 -10.81 -3.33
CA LEU A 118 -13.30 -11.59 -2.53
C LEU A 118 -14.12 -12.57 -3.38
N ALA A 119 -14.45 -12.21 -4.61
CA ALA A 119 -15.13 -13.11 -5.54
C ALA A 119 -14.19 -14.23 -6.03
N ARG A 120 -12.95 -13.89 -6.37
CA ARG A 120 -11.98 -14.83 -6.93
C ARG A 120 -11.33 -15.72 -5.87
N PHE A 121 -11.14 -15.19 -4.65
CA PHE A 121 -10.46 -15.84 -3.53
C PHE A 121 -11.31 -15.70 -2.25
N PRO A 122 -12.40 -16.46 -2.13
CA PRO A 122 -13.33 -16.36 -0.98
C PRO A 122 -12.69 -16.81 0.34
N ASP A 123 -11.55 -17.47 0.27
CA ASP A 123 -10.73 -17.94 1.39
C ASP A 123 -9.74 -16.89 1.91
N ILE A 124 -9.72 -15.68 1.35
CA ILE A 124 -8.90 -14.60 1.92
C ILE A 124 -9.40 -14.29 3.33
N THR A 125 -8.69 -14.83 4.31
CA THR A 125 -8.92 -14.61 5.74
C THR A 125 -7.81 -13.71 6.27
N VAL A 126 -7.99 -12.41 6.20
CA VAL A 126 -7.04 -11.46 6.78
C VAL A 126 -7.74 -10.68 7.88
N GLY A 127 -7.34 -10.99 9.11
CA GLY A 127 -7.86 -10.50 10.37
C GLY A 127 -8.69 -9.23 10.33
N GLY A 128 -9.98 -9.33 10.52
CA GLY A 128 -10.92 -8.31 10.99
C GLY A 128 -10.99 -6.96 10.26
N ASP A 129 -10.23 -6.77 9.20
CA ASP A 129 -10.06 -5.46 8.55
C ASP A 129 -11.02 -5.28 7.37
N LEU A 130 -11.54 -4.05 7.23
CA LEU A 130 -12.24 -3.57 6.03
C LEU A 130 -11.38 -3.62 4.74
N ARG A 131 -10.19 -4.23 4.79
CA ARG A 131 -9.20 -4.28 3.71
C ARG A 131 -8.57 -5.66 3.55
N PRO A 132 -9.37 -6.71 3.26
CA PRO A 132 -8.86 -8.07 3.15
C PRO A 132 -7.63 -8.15 2.26
N GLY A 133 -6.52 -8.65 2.81
CA GLY A 133 -5.29 -8.91 2.08
C GLY A 133 -4.47 -7.71 1.60
N ILE A 134 -4.95 -6.49 1.76
CA ILE A 134 -4.27 -5.30 1.23
C ILE A 134 -3.14 -4.85 2.16
N VAL A 135 -1.90 -5.00 1.72
CA VAL A 135 -0.68 -4.58 2.44
C VAL A 135 -0.04 -3.31 1.87
N HIS A 136 -0.35 -2.97 0.63
CA HIS A 136 0.00 -1.68 0.00
C HIS A 136 -1.02 -1.31 -1.07
N ARG A 137 -0.86 -0.14 -1.67
CA ARG A 137 -1.83 0.36 -2.64
C ARG A 137 -1.18 1.04 -3.83
N LEU A 138 -1.91 1.05 -4.93
CA LEU A 138 -1.71 1.93 -6.07
C LEU A 138 -2.82 3.00 -6.11
N ASP A 139 -2.54 4.14 -6.70
CA ASP A 139 -3.58 5.14 -6.97
C ASP A 139 -4.59 4.56 -7.99
N ARG A 140 -5.81 5.08 -8.01
CA ARG A 140 -6.87 4.63 -8.91
C ARG A 140 -6.37 4.50 -10.37
N ASP A 141 -5.74 5.57 -10.87
CA ASP A 141 -5.33 5.67 -12.28
C ASP A 141 -3.87 5.23 -12.51
N THR A 142 -3.20 4.67 -11.50
CA THR A 142 -1.92 3.97 -11.64
C THR A 142 -2.16 2.51 -11.92
N SER A 143 -1.60 2.00 -13.01
CA SER A 143 -1.65 0.60 -13.40
C SER A 143 -0.44 -0.18 -12.87
N GLY A 144 -0.53 -1.52 -12.88
CA GLY A 144 0.60 -2.40 -12.65
C GLY A 144 0.53 -3.26 -11.40
N LEU A 145 1.65 -3.83 -11.03
CA LEU A 145 1.77 -4.91 -10.07
C LEU A 145 1.48 -4.49 -8.62
N LEU A 146 0.70 -5.32 -7.96
CA LEU A 146 0.36 -5.18 -6.55
C LEU A 146 0.31 -6.58 -5.93
N VAL A 147 0.95 -6.77 -4.75
CA VAL A 147 0.84 -8.00 -3.96
C VAL A 147 -0.28 -7.86 -2.94
N VAL A 148 -1.08 -8.92 -2.85
CA VAL A 148 -2.17 -9.10 -1.90
C VAL A 148 -1.88 -10.35 -1.09
N THR A 149 -2.19 -10.34 0.19
CA THR A 149 -1.98 -11.50 1.07
C THR A 149 -3.28 -12.27 1.27
N ARG A 150 -3.21 -13.60 1.33
CA ARG A 150 -4.39 -14.47 1.48
C ARG A 150 -4.66 -14.81 2.95
N ASN A 151 -3.62 -14.76 3.79
CA ASN A 151 -3.69 -15.14 5.20
C ASN A 151 -2.75 -14.25 6.05
N ASP A 152 -2.79 -14.43 7.37
CA ASP A 152 -2.00 -13.64 8.31
C ASP A 152 -0.50 -13.90 8.19
N ARG A 153 -0.06 -15.14 7.91
CA ARG A 153 1.35 -15.46 7.65
C ARG A 153 1.89 -14.63 6.49
N GLY A 154 1.18 -14.61 5.36
CA GLY A 154 1.52 -13.80 4.20
C GLY A 154 1.58 -12.32 4.55
N ARG A 155 0.58 -11.82 5.31
CA ARG A 155 0.51 -10.43 5.73
C ARG A 155 1.72 -10.02 6.57
N HIS A 156 2.05 -10.78 7.62
CA HIS A 156 3.18 -10.47 8.48
C HIS A 156 4.51 -10.50 7.71
N ALA A 157 4.72 -11.52 6.88
CA ALA A 157 5.94 -11.64 6.09
C ALA A 157 6.12 -10.48 5.10
N ILE A 158 5.07 -10.07 4.38
CA ILE A 158 5.15 -8.95 3.44
C ILE A 158 5.28 -7.61 4.19
N GLN A 159 4.57 -7.41 5.29
CA GLN A 159 4.70 -6.19 6.11
C GLN A 159 6.10 -6.06 6.72
N ALA A 160 6.70 -7.16 7.20
CA ALA A 160 8.07 -7.16 7.69
C ALA A 160 9.08 -6.74 6.61
N GLN A 161 8.93 -7.25 5.39
CA GLN A 161 9.78 -6.87 4.26
C GLN A 161 9.57 -5.40 3.85
N GLN A 162 8.35 -4.88 3.95
CA GLN A 162 8.09 -3.45 3.71
C GLN A 162 8.76 -2.58 4.77
N LEU A 163 8.69 -2.97 6.03
CA LEU A 163 9.32 -2.25 7.14
C LEU A 163 10.85 -2.28 7.01
N ALA A 164 11.41 -3.43 6.66
CA ALA A 164 12.84 -3.61 6.39
C ALA A 164 13.31 -3.00 5.06
N ARG A 165 12.37 -2.52 4.20
CA ARG A 165 12.65 -1.93 2.87
C ARG A 165 13.38 -2.90 1.92
N THR A 166 13.15 -4.20 2.08
CA THR A 166 13.78 -5.25 1.26
C THR A 166 13.02 -5.53 -0.03
N MET A 167 11.76 -5.11 -0.15
CA MET A 167 10.97 -5.29 -1.37
C MET A 167 11.44 -4.36 -2.49
N THR A 168 11.40 -4.87 -3.72
CA THR A 168 11.54 -4.03 -4.92
C THR A 168 10.14 -3.55 -5.36
N LYS A 169 9.96 -2.23 -5.42
CA LYS A 169 8.77 -1.57 -5.99
C LYS A 169 9.24 -0.52 -6.98
N ALA A 170 9.26 -0.88 -8.26
CA ALA A 170 9.73 0.00 -9.32
C ALA A 170 8.62 0.35 -10.31
N TYR A 171 8.62 1.60 -10.73
CA TYR A 171 7.62 2.21 -11.59
C TYR A 171 8.27 2.81 -12.82
N LEU A 172 7.64 2.68 -13.97
CA LEU A 172 7.95 3.51 -15.13
C LEU A 172 7.08 4.75 -15.10
N ALA A 173 7.71 5.90 -15.28
CA ALA A 173 7.04 7.20 -15.35
C ALA A 173 7.66 8.07 -16.44
N VAL A 174 6.84 8.87 -17.13
CA VAL A 174 7.32 9.96 -17.98
C VAL A 174 7.10 11.27 -17.24
N VAL A 175 8.16 12.05 -17.13
CA VAL A 175 8.15 13.34 -16.43
C VAL A 175 8.51 14.50 -17.36
N ASP A 176 8.05 15.70 -17.03
CA ASP A 176 8.33 16.92 -17.77
C ASP A 176 9.82 17.34 -17.60
N GLY A 177 10.46 17.71 -18.68
CA GLY A 177 11.83 18.21 -18.73
C GLY A 177 12.91 17.14 -18.68
N ARG A 178 14.17 17.60 -18.81
CA ARG A 178 15.38 16.78 -18.84
C ARG A 178 16.09 16.74 -17.49
N PHE A 179 16.81 15.66 -17.25
CA PHE A 179 17.68 15.53 -16.08
C PHE A 179 19.14 15.76 -16.48
N LYS A 180 19.89 16.42 -15.59
CA LYS A 180 21.35 16.55 -15.74
C LYS A 180 22.03 15.28 -15.27
N GLU A 181 21.57 14.73 -14.14
CA GLU A 181 22.12 13.52 -13.54
C GLU A 181 21.28 12.32 -13.97
N PRO A 182 21.93 11.20 -14.38
CA PRO A 182 21.23 10.00 -14.85
C PRO A 182 20.46 9.29 -13.74
N GLU A 183 20.75 9.55 -12.48
CA GLU A 183 20.09 8.97 -11.32
C GLU A 183 20.04 9.97 -10.15
N GLY A 184 19.21 9.69 -9.18
CA GLY A 184 19.14 10.52 -7.97
C GLY A 184 18.14 10.03 -6.94
N LEU A 185 18.13 10.72 -5.81
CA LEU A 185 17.22 10.47 -4.69
C LEU A 185 16.41 11.75 -4.41
N ILE A 186 15.09 11.58 -4.30
CA ILE A 186 14.21 12.59 -3.74
C ILE A 186 13.88 12.15 -2.32
N ASP A 187 14.49 12.80 -1.33
CA ASP A 187 14.25 12.61 0.10
C ASP A 187 13.48 13.84 0.60
N ALA A 188 12.15 13.73 0.66
CA ALA A 188 11.29 14.86 1.00
C ALA A 188 10.02 14.36 1.70
N PRO A 189 9.79 14.73 2.97
CA PRO A 189 8.66 14.19 3.74
C PRO A 189 7.32 14.67 3.20
N LEU A 190 6.32 13.76 3.21
CA LEU A 190 5.00 13.99 2.63
C LEU A 190 3.92 14.05 3.70
N GLY A 191 3.01 14.99 3.52
CA GLY A 191 1.79 15.14 4.32
C GLY A 191 0.60 15.59 3.47
N ARG A 192 -0.59 15.64 4.08
CA ARG A 192 -1.78 16.14 3.42
C ARG A 192 -1.62 17.64 3.11
N HIS A 193 -1.98 18.04 1.88
CA HIS A 193 -1.91 19.45 1.49
C HIS A 193 -2.79 20.32 2.43
N PRO A 194 -2.29 21.48 2.90
CA PRO A 194 -2.98 22.26 3.94
C PRO A 194 -4.40 22.72 3.58
N THR A 195 -4.63 23.03 2.32
CA THR A 195 -5.89 23.61 1.83
C THR A 195 -6.64 22.71 0.84
N ASP A 196 -5.96 21.80 0.14
CA ASP A 196 -6.57 20.91 -0.85
C ASP A 196 -6.56 19.46 -0.34
N ARG A 197 -7.71 18.98 0.12
CA ARG A 197 -7.86 17.64 0.72
C ARG A 197 -7.59 16.47 -0.25
N LEU A 198 -7.64 16.72 -1.55
CA LEU A 198 -7.37 15.68 -2.57
C LEU A 198 -5.87 15.51 -2.83
N ARG A 199 -5.05 16.50 -2.43
CA ARG A 199 -3.61 16.52 -2.69
C ARG A 199 -2.78 16.14 -1.47
N GLN A 200 -1.61 15.65 -1.74
CA GLN A 200 -0.48 15.57 -0.80
C GLN A 200 0.53 16.68 -1.16
N ALA A 201 1.39 17.02 -0.22
CA ALA A 201 2.45 18.02 -0.42
C ALA A 201 3.73 17.61 0.32
N VAL A 202 4.87 18.13 -0.13
CA VAL A 202 6.11 18.09 0.66
C VAL A 202 5.96 19.07 1.82
N LEU A 203 6.07 18.56 3.04
CA LEU A 203 5.93 19.31 4.28
C LEU A 203 7.00 18.84 5.28
N ALA A 204 7.68 19.79 5.96
CA ALA A 204 8.67 19.44 6.97
C ALA A 204 8.09 18.58 8.13
N SER A 205 6.81 18.78 8.47
CA SER A 205 6.06 17.97 9.44
C SER A 205 5.48 16.68 8.86
N GLY A 206 5.74 16.38 7.59
CA GLY A 206 5.26 15.20 6.89
C GLY A 206 5.94 13.91 7.36
N ARG A 207 5.46 12.79 6.85
CA ARG A 207 6.07 11.48 7.08
C ARG A 207 7.22 11.26 6.11
N GLU A 208 8.31 10.64 6.56
CA GLU A 208 9.45 10.25 5.72
C GLU A 208 8.97 9.65 4.40
N ALA A 209 9.53 10.14 3.29
CA ALA A 209 9.24 9.65 1.94
C ALA A 209 10.50 9.76 1.07
N ARG A 210 10.92 8.62 0.49
CA ARG A 210 12.15 8.49 -0.28
C ARG A 210 11.88 7.78 -1.60
N THR A 211 12.25 8.43 -2.71
CA THR A 211 12.08 7.93 -4.08
C THR A 211 13.41 8.05 -4.83
N HIS A 212 13.99 6.91 -5.18
CA HIS A 212 15.10 6.87 -6.13
C HIS A 212 14.57 6.99 -7.54
N TYR A 213 15.35 7.59 -8.43
CA TYR A 213 15.05 7.56 -9.86
C TYR A 213 16.30 7.27 -10.67
N THR A 214 16.11 6.64 -11.81
CA THR A 214 17.13 6.44 -12.84
C THR A 214 16.51 6.84 -14.18
N VAL A 215 17.24 7.64 -14.95
CA VAL A 215 16.85 8.00 -16.32
C VAL A 215 16.96 6.77 -17.21
N VAL A 216 15.86 6.40 -17.86
CA VAL A 216 15.81 5.29 -18.81
C VAL A 216 16.02 5.78 -20.23
N GLU A 217 15.38 6.92 -20.59
CA GLU A 217 15.41 7.46 -21.96
C GLU A 217 15.13 8.97 -21.95
N ASP A 218 15.94 9.75 -22.68
CA ASP A 218 15.68 11.16 -22.97
C ASP A 218 14.71 11.26 -24.16
N LEU A 219 13.56 11.88 -23.94
CA LEU A 219 12.50 12.05 -24.94
C LEU A 219 12.33 13.52 -25.36
N GLY A 220 13.41 14.30 -25.34
CA GLY A 220 13.40 15.71 -25.67
C GLY A 220 12.89 16.58 -24.53
N ASP A 221 11.67 17.12 -24.64
CA ASP A 221 11.05 17.91 -23.57
C ASP A 221 10.59 17.06 -22.37
N TYR A 222 10.69 15.73 -22.46
CA TYR A 222 10.28 14.77 -21.45
C TYR A 222 11.39 13.76 -21.17
N THR A 223 11.27 13.05 -20.07
CA THR A 223 12.20 11.96 -19.71
C THR A 223 11.41 10.74 -19.23
N LEU A 224 11.70 9.57 -19.79
CA LEU A 224 11.26 8.29 -19.21
C LEU A 224 12.21 7.92 -18.07
N ILE A 225 11.66 7.66 -16.90
CA ILE A 225 12.41 7.28 -15.72
C ILE A 225 11.90 5.96 -15.13
N GLU A 226 12.79 5.23 -14.49
CA GLU A 226 12.46 4.25 -13.47
C GLU A 226 12.43 4.96 -12.10
N ALA A 227 11.32 4.90 -11.38
CA ALA A 227 11.21 5.37 -10.01
C ALA A 227 11.12 4.17 -9.05
N ARG A 228 12.06 4.04 -8.10
CA ARG A 228 12.08 2.98 -7.09
C ARG A 228 11.73 3.54 -5.71
N LEU A 229 10.77 2.92 -5.05
CA LEU A 229 10.26 3.36 -3.75
C LEU A 229 10.94 2.64 -2.58
N GLU A 230 11.50 3.39 -1.62
CA GLU A 230 11.81 2.88 -0.28
C GLU A 230 10.59 2.97 0.64
N THR A 231 9.80 4.00 0.49
CA THR A 231 8.56 4.25 1.24
C THR A 231 7.36 4.25 0.29
N GLY A 232 6.14 4.06 0.79
CA GLY A 232 4.91 4.02 -0.02
C GLY A 232 3.85 4.99 0.51
N ARG A 233 4.07 6.33 0.37
CA ARG A 233 3.07 7.33 0.77
C ARG A 233 2.09 7.57 -0.38
N THR A 234 0.89 8.02 -0.03
CA THR A 234 -0.14 8.39 -1.02
C THR A 234 0.42 9.40 -2.02
N HIS A 235 0.26 9.13 -3.32
CA HIS A 235 0.72 9.97 -4.42
C HIS A 235 2.25 10.25 -4.43
N GLN A 236 3.07 9.46 -3.75
CA GLN A 236 4.47 9.79 -3.46
C GLN A 236 5.27 10.20 -4.70
N ILE A 237 5.32 9.36 -5.75
CA ILE A 237 6.07 9.66 -6.98
C ILE A 237 5.55 10.95 -7.60
N ARG A 238 4.24 11.09 -7.72
CA ARG A 238 3.57 12.25 -8.33
C ARG A 238 3.92 13.56 -7.62
N VAL A 239 3.86 13.56 -6.28
CA VAL A 239 4.20 14.73 -5.46
C VAL A 239 5.69 15.04 -5.53
N HIS A 240 6.56 14.03 -5.41
CA HIS A 240 8.00 14.22 -5.45
C HIS A 240 8.46 14.87 -6.75
N PHE A 241 8.00 14.36 -7.89
CA PHE A 241 8.39 14.93 -9.18
C PHE A 241 7.73 16.30 -9.44
N SER A 242 6.50 16.52 -9.02
CA SER A 242 5.88 17.85 -9.06
C SER A 242 6.66 18.86 -8.19
N HIS A 243 7.10 18.48 -7.00
CA HIS A 243 7.94 19.30 -6.12
C HIS A 243 9.29 19.66 -6.78
N LYS A 244 9.84 18.77 -7.59
CA LYS A 244 11.04 19.04 -8.39
C LYS A 244 10.77 19.83 -9.67
N SER A 245 9.55 20.38 -9.82
CA SER A 245 9.11 21.09 -11.06
C SER A 245 9.18 20.22 -12.31
N ARG A 246 9.01 18.90 -12.14
CA ARG A 246 9.00 17.88 -13.19
C ARG A 246 7.81 16.96 -13.05
N PRO A 247 6.56 17.48 -13.13
CA PRO A 247 5.38 16.68 -12.92
C PRO A 247 5.29 15.53 -13.94
N LEU A 248 4.56 14.48 -13.58
CA LEU A 248 4.32 13.36 -14.48
C LEU A 248 3.45 13.81 -15.66
N LEU A 249 3.77 13.32 -16.85
CA LEU A 249 2.98 13.53 -18.04
C LEU A 249 1.55 13.02 -17.82
N GLY A 250 0.56 13.84 -18.19
CA GLY A 250 -0.85 13.49 -18.07
C GLY A 250 -1.41 13.50 -16.66
N ASP A 251 -0.65 13.93 -15.63
CA ASP A 251 -1.14 13.98 -14.25
C ASP A 251 -2.20 15.08 -14.08
N PRO A 252 -3.49 14.71 -13.84
CA PRO A 252 -4.56 15.70 -13.76
C PRO A 252 -4.53 16.50 -12.45
N LEU A 253 -3.82 16.00 -11.42
CA LEU A 253 -3.83 16.60 -10.09
C LEU A 253 -2.56 17.41 -9.81
N TYR A 254 -1.39 16.91 -10.24
CA TYR A 254 -0.09 17.52 -9.97
C TYR A 254 0.58 18.11 -11.22
N GLY A 255 0.05 17.83 -12.39
CA GLY A 255 0.51 18.40 -13.66
C GLY A 255 0.12 19.87 -13.85
N PRO A 256 0.62 20.52 -14.90
CA PRO A 256 0.27 21.87 -15.24
C PRO A 256 -1.21 21.96 -15.65
N ARG A 257 -1.89 23.06 -15.28
CA ARG A 257 -3.30 23.30 -15.67
C ARG A 257 -3.52 23.31 -17.18
N LYS A 258 -2.52 23.73 -17.95
CA LYS A 258 -2.51 23.71 -19.41
C LYS A 258 -1.29 22.92 -19.87
N PRO A 259 -1.41 21.60 -20.04
CA PRO A 259 -0.29 20.79 -20.51
C PRO A 259 0.10 21.16 -21.95
N ARG A 260 1.40 21.13 -22.27
CA ARG A 260 1.92 21.39 -23.63
C ARG A 260 1.38 20.35 -24.62
N ALA A 261 1.32 19.09 -24.19
CA ALA A 261 0.74 17.97 -24.93
C ALA A 261 0.35 16.88 -23.96
N THR A 262 -0.68 16.12 -24.27
CA THR A 262 -1.10 14.96 -23.46
C THR A 262 -0.70 13.63 -24.11
N PHE A 263 -0.33 13.62 -25.38
CA PHE A 263 -0.06 12.43 -26.19
C PHE A 263 -1.20 11.40 -26.20
N GLY A 264 -2.42 11.87 -25.91
CA GLY A 264 -3.62 11.05 -25.80
C GLY A 264 -3.91 10.51 -24.41
N LEU A 265 -3.13 10.90 -23.39
CA LEU A 265 -3.35 10.46 -22.01
C LEU A 265 -4.43 11.29 -21.33
N THR A 266 -5.24 10.60 -20.53
CA THR A 266 -6.23 11.17 -19.60
C THR A 266 -5.87 10.94 -18.14
N ARG A 267 -4.73 10.30 -17.90
CA ARG A 267 -4.19 9.94 -16.59
C ARG A 267 -2.68 10.14 -16.54
N GLN A 268 -2.10 10.11 -15.35
CA GLN A 268 -0.65 10.15 -15.17
C GLN A 268 0.04 8.98 -15.87
N PHE A 269 1.15 9.25 -16.56
CA PHE A 269 2.05 8.22 -17.07
C PHE A 269 2.80 7.61 -15.89
N LEU A 270 2.18 6.64 -15.24
CA LEU A 270 2.73 5.93 -14.09
C LEU A 270 2.27 4.48 -14.08
N HIS A 271 3.22 3.57 -14.04
CA HIS A 271 2.97 2.13 -14.09
C HIS A 271 3.91 1.36 -13.16
N ALA A 272 3.36 0.58 -12.22
CA ALA A 272 4.11 -0.30 -11.33
C ALA A 272 4.56 -1.54 -12.10
N TYR A 273 5.67 -1.41 -12.84
CA TYR A 273 6.08 -2.41 -13.81
C TYR A 273 6.88 -3.57 -13.23
N ARG A 274 7.50 -3.39 -12.04
CA ARG A 274 8.35 -4.40 -11.41
C ARG A 274 8.11 -4.46 -9.91
N LEU A 275 7.88 -5.69 -9.42
CA LEU A 275 7.62 -6.01 -8.02
C LEU A 275 8.45 -7.22 -7.63
N GLY A 276 9.29 -7.10 -6.58
CA GLY A 276 10.09 -8.21 -6.05
C GLY A 276 9.99 -8.31 -4.54
N PHE A 277 9.92 -9.54 -4.05
CA PHE A 277 9.86 -9.85 -2.62
C PHE A 277 10.24 -11.32 -2.36
N ALA A 278 10.54 -11.64 -1.11
CA ALA A 278 10.73 -13.03 -0.68
C ALA A 278 9.37 -13.69 -0.39
N LEU A 279 9.13 -14.89 -0.94
CA LEU A 279 7.90 -15.64 -0.72
C LEU A 279 7.73 -15.98 0.77
N PRO A 280 6.55 -15.76 1.37
CA PRO A 280 6.31 -16.04 2.79
C PRO A 280 6.50 -17.52 3.15
N SER A 281 6.22 -18.44 2.22
CA SER A 281 6.28 -19.89 2.44
C SER A 281 7.71 -20.44 2.43
N THR A 282 8.58 -19.92 1.57
CA THR A 282 9.89 -20.51 1.28
C THR A 282 11.07 -19.58 1.55
N GLY A 283 10.84 -18.28 1.68
CA GLY A 283 11.89 -17.26 1.72
C GLY A 283 12.59 -17.03 0.37
N ALA A 284 12.21 -17.75 -0.69
CA ALA A 284 12.81 -17.60 -2.01
C ALA A 284 12.46 -16.23 -2.59
N TRP A 285 13.45 -15.52 -3.14
CA TRP A 285 13.23 -14.25 -3.83
C TRP A 285 12.54 -14.47 -5.17
N VAL A 286 11.48 -13.71 -5.41
CA VAL A 286 10.77 -13.70 -6.68
C VAL A 286 10.64 -12.26 -7.20
N GLU A 287 10.67 -12.11 -8.52
CA GLU A 287 10.46 -10.81 -9.18
C GLU A 287 9.47 -10.99 -10.33
N PHE A 288 8.48 -10.10 -10.37
CA PHE A 288 7.45 -10.06 -11.40
C PHE A 288 7.57 -8.76 -12.20
N ARG A 289 7.20 -8.84 -13.49
CA ARG A 289 7.18 -7.71 -14.40
C ARG A 289 5.86 -7.63 -15.15
N SER A 290 5.35 -6.43 -15.33
CA SER A 290 4.17 -6.12 -16.14
C SER A 290 4.58 -5.17 -17.28
N PRO A 291 4.19 -5.44 -18.52
CA PRO A 291 4.44 -4.55 -19.65
C PRO A 291 3.61 -3.26 -19.51
N LEU A 292 4.06 -2.18 -20.16
CA LEU A 292 3.25 -0.97 -20.24
C LEU A 292 1.89 -1.27 -20.86
N PRO A 293 0.79 -0.80 -20.27
CA PRO A 293 -0.53 -0.93 -20.87
C PRO A 293 -0.65 -0.12 -22.17
N PRO A 294 -1.58 -0.47 -23.06
CA PRO A 294 -1.65 0.06 -24.43
C PRO A 294 -1.69 1.59 -24.52
N ASP A 295 -2.37 2.27 -23.60
CA ASP A 295 -2.47 3.74 -23.56
C ASP A 295 -1.12 4.41 -23.25
N LEU A 296 -0.35 3.86 -22.30
CA LEU A 296 0.98 4.34 -21.97
C LEU A 296 1.99 3.98 -23.06
N GLN A 297 1.89 2.78 -23.62
CA GLN A 297 2.73 2.36 -24.75
C GLN A 297 2.56 3.28 -25.96
N ALA A 298 1.31 3.54 -26.36
CA ALA A 298 1.00 4.45 -27.46
C ALA A 298 1.48 5.90 -27.22
N ALA A 299 1.40 6.37 -25.97
CA ALA A 299 1.92 7.68 -25.61
C ALA A 299 3.46 7.72 -25.72
N LEU A 300 4.14 6.67 -25.26
CA LEU A 300 5.60 6.56 -25.35
C LEU A 300 6.09 6.53 -26.80
N GLU A 301 5.41 5.80 -27.68
CA GLU A 301 5.72 5.76 -29.12
C GLU A 301 5.58 7.14 -29.77
N LYS A 302 4.53 7.90 -29.45
CA LYS A 302 4.37 9.28 -29.93
C LYS A 302 5.44 10.22 -29.40
N LEU A 303 5.89 10.03 -28.17
CA LEU A 303 7.00 10.79 -27.58
C LEU A 303 8.30 10.51 -28.33
N ARG A 304 8.62 9.23 -28.56
CA ARG A 304 9.81 8.80 -29.32
C ARG A 304 9.82 9.33 -30.75
N ALA A 305 8.67 9.31 -31.43
CA ALA A 305 8.53 9.84 -32.78
C ALA A 305 8.73 11.37 -32.86
N ARG A 306 8.59 12.08 -31.72
CA ARG A 306 8.77 13.54 -31.64
C ARG A 306 10.13 13.94 -31.06
N ALA A 307 10.84 13.02 -30.43
CA ALA A 307 12.18 13.28 -29.93
C ALA A 307 13.12 13.59 -31.11
N PRO A 308 14.07 14.54 -30.96
CA PRO A 308 14.99 14.94 -32.04
C PRO A 308 15.97 13.84 -32.42
#